data_5c1d41a29dde521706197f16ea6b59f4
#
_entry.id   5c1d41a29dde521706197f16ea6b59f4
#
_cell.length_a   1.000
_cell.length_b   1.000
_cell.length_c   1.000
_cell.angle_alpha   90.00
_cell.angle_beta   90.00
_cell.angle_gamma   90.00
#
_symmetry.space_group_name_H-M   'P 1'
#
loop_
_entity.id
_entity.type
_entity.pdbx_description
1 polymer ?
#
loop_
_entity_poly.entity_id
_entity_poly.type
_entity_poly.pdbx_seq_one_letter_code
_entity_poly.pdbx_strand_id
1 'polypeptide(L)'
;MFTIEKPKEIHIQSWKEIIAQSSSSHNFQYEQVNFDMFWNCIFQDDYFAFAAKNEDKFMGIIVGRINETYYQKIIELDVLFVLPDFRKIGVARALVNKIESIAKEKKLDLIIKGVEKSNLLAQKLFKNYEEISRTRFLKKA
;
A
#
# COMPACT_ATOMS: atom_id res chain seq x y z
N MET A 1 -4.20 18.37 -9.84
CA MET A 1 -4.46 18.48 -8.40
C MET A 1 -5.23 17.28 -7.92
N PHE A 2 -4.95 16.76 -6.76
CA PHE A 2 -5.63 15.60 -6.22
C PHE A 2 -5.77 15.71 -4.70
N THR A 3 -6.70 14.92 -4.15
CA THR A 3 -6.91 14.79 -2.71
C THR A 3 -6.64 13.36 -2.26
N ILE A 4 -6.33 13.19 -0.97
CA ILE A 4 -6.15 11.89 -0.33
C ILE A 4 -7.34 11.64 0.57
N GLU A 5 -8.05 10.54 0.34
CA GLU A 5 -9.29 10.22 1.06
C GLU A 5 -9.29 8.81 1.61
N LYS A 6 -9.96 8.62 2.74
CA LYS A 6 -10.25 7.29 3.27
C LYS A 6 -11.24 6.55 2.36
N PRO A 7 -11.25 5.20 2.40
CA PRO A 7 -12.24 4.44 1.64
C PRO A 7 -13.67 4.78 2.06
N LYS A 8 -14.55 4.80 1.07
CA LYS A 8 -16.00 5.00 1.26
C LYS A 8 -16.76 3.91 0.52
N GLU A 9 -17.85 3.46 1.10
CA GLU A 9 -18.71 2.43 0.51
C GLU A 9 -19.14 2.76 -0.93
N ILE A 10 -19.42 4.03 -1.19
CA ILE A 10 -19.81 4.50 -2.53
C ILE A 10 -18.72 4.28 -3.58
N HIS A 11 -17.47 4.10 -3.16
CA HIS A 11 -16.33 3.93 -4.06
C HIS A 11 -15.87 2.47 -4.18
N ILE A 12 -16.66 1.52 -3.71
CA ILE A 12 -16.27 0.09 -3.70
C ILE A 12 -15.83 -0.41 -5.09
N GLN A 13 -16.55 -0.02 -6.14
CA GLN A 13 -16.22 -0.46 -7.49
C GLN A 13 -14.87 0.08 -7.97
N SER A 14 -14.58 1.33 -7.67
CA SER A 14 -13.28 1.94 -8.02
C SER A 14 -12.12 1.27 -7.31
N TRP A 15 -12.31 0.94 -6.03
CA TRP A 15 -11.31 0.17 -5.27
C TRP A 15 -11.11 -1.22 -5.86
N LYS A 16 -12.19 -1.90 -6.22
CA LYS A 16 -12.14 -3.24 -6.81
C LYS A 16 -11.35 -3.24 -8.12
N GLU A 17 -11.58 -2.26 -8.97
CA GLU A 17 -10.88 -2.13 -10.24
C GLU A 17 -9.39 -1.86 -10.06
N ILE A 18 -9.03 -0.96 -9.15
CA ILE A 18 -7.63 -0.62 -8.94
C ILE A 18 -6.85 -1.76 -8.26
N ILE A 19 -7.49 -2.50 -7.37
CA ILE A 19 -6.89 -3.71 -6.76
C ILE A 19 -6.67 -4.79 -7.82
N ALA A 20 -7.61 -4.98 -8.72
CA ALA A 20 -7.46 -5.95 -9.82
C ALA A 20 -6.26 -5.60 -10.71
N GLN A 21 -6.08 -4.33 -11.05
CA GLN A 21 -4.92 -3.87 -11.82
C GLN A 21 -3.62 -4.03 -11.05
N SER A 22 -3.61 -3.72 -9.77
CA SER A 22 -2.45 -3.91 -8.90
C SER A 22 -2.02 -5.38 -8.87
N SER A 23 -2.97 -6.29 -8.70
CA SER A 23 -2.71 -7.73 -8.65
C SER A 23 -2.13 -8.26 -9.96
N SER A 24 -2.66 -7.79 -11.10
CA SER A 24 -2.22 -8.26 -12.42
C SER A 24 -0.86 -7.71 -12.83
N SER A 25 -0.45 -6.55 -12.31
CA SER A 25 0.84 -5.93 -12.64
C SER A 25 2.01 -6.49 -11.84
N HIS A 26 1.74 -7.24 -10.79
CA HIS A 26 2.76 -7.92 -10.01
C HIS A 26 2.85 -9.37 -10.47
N ASN A 27 4.06 -9.84 -10.80
CA ASN A 27 4.31 -11.24 -11.14
C ASN A 27 4.22 -12.14 -9.91
N PHE A 28 3.13 -12.03 -9.17
CA PHE A 28 2.93 -12.89 -8.01
C PHE A 28 2.48 -14.28 -8.46
N GLN A 29 3.15 -15.30 -7.96
CA GLN A 29 2.71 -16.69 -8.04
C GLN A 29 1.59 -16.96 -7.02
N TYR A 30 0.99 -15.90 -6.48
CA TYR A 30 -0.07 -15.99 -5.49
C TYR A 30 -1.43 -15.90 -6.15
N GLU A 31 -2.42 -16.54 -5.52
CA GLU A 31 -3.80 -16.47 -5.91
C GLU A 31 -4.30 -15.02 -5.95
N GLN A 32 -5.37 -14.80 -6.70
CA GLN A 32 -6.02 -13.49 -6.77
C GLN A 32 -6.40 -13.00 -5.38
N VAL A 33 -6.30 -11.69 -5.18
CA VAL A 33 -6.74 -11.04 -3.95
C VAL A 33 -8.22 -11.35 -3.73
N ASN A 34 -8.55 -11.83 -2.55
CA ASN A 34 -9.94 -11.94 -2.10
C ASN A 34 -10.42 -10.52 -1.77
N PHE A 35 -11.09 -9.89 -2.73
CA PHE A 35 -11.49 -8.50 -2.59
C PHE A 35 -12.47 -8.29 -1.45
N ASP A 36 -13.41 -9.21 -1.23
CA ASP A 36 -14.40 -9.05 -0.16
C ASP A 36 -13.72 -9.02 1.20
N MET A 37 -12.75 -9.90 1.42
CA MET A 37 -11.95 -9.90 2.63
C MET A 37 -11.13 -8.62 2.75
N PHE A 38 -10.46 -8.21 1.68
CA PHE A 38 -9.69 -6.96 1.63
C PHE A 38 -10.57 -5.76 2.01
N TRP A 39 -11.74 -5.65 1.39
CA TRP A 39 -12.66 -4.54 1.62
C TRP A 39 -13.11 -4.45 3.08
N ASN A 40 -13.40 -5.60 3.69
CA ASN A 40 -13.77 -5.65 5.11
C ASN A 40 -12.59 -5.27 6.01
N CYS A 41 -11.38 -5.70 5.67
CA CYS A 41 -10.20 -5.42 6.48
C CYS A 41 -9.84 -3.93 6.54
N ILE A 42 -9.93 -3.22 5.43
CA ILE A 42 -9.44 -1.83 5.37
C ILE A 42 -10.26 -0.84 6.19
N PHE A 43 -11.43 -1.24 6.68
CA PHE A 43 -12.24 -0.42 7.59
C PHE A 43 -11.95 -0.70 9.06
N GLN A 44 -11.10 -1.66 9.40
CA GLN A 44 -10.74 -1.98 10.78
C GLN A 44 -9.73 -0.96 11.33
N ASP A 45 -9.70 -0.81 12.66
CA ASP A 45 -8.89 0.22 13.32
C ASP A 45 -7.38 0.04 13.16
N ASP A 46 -6.91 -1.17 12.90
CA ASP A 46 -5.50 -1.47 12.69
C ASP A 46 -5.05 -1.32 11.22
N TYR A 47 -5.95 -0.90 10.33
CA TYR A 47 -5.67 -0.64 8.92
C TYR A 47 -5.70 0.86 8.62
N PHE A 48 -4.84 1.27 7.71
CA PHE A 48 -4.75 2.65 7.21
C PHE A 48 -4.80 2.60 5.69
N ALA A 49 -5.93 2.94 5.12
CA ALA A 49 -6.15 2.89 3.68
C ALA A 49 -6.55 4.25 3.15
N PHE A 50 -5.97 4.64 2.03
CA PHE A 50 -6.23 5.93 1.38
C PHE A 50 -6.21 5.78 -0.13
N ALA A 51 -7.04 6.58 -0.78
CA ALA A 51 -7.05 6.72 -2.23
C ALA A 51 -6.68 8.16 -2.60
N ALA A 52 -5.89 8.31 -3.64
CA ALA A 52 -5.65 9.60 -4.28
C ALA A 52 -6.66 9.78 -5.40
N LYS A 53 -7.36 10.89 -5.41
CA LYS A 53 -8.45 11.17 -6.33
C LYS A 53 -8.36 12.59 -6.89
N ASN A 54 -8.71 12.73 -8.15
CA ASN A 54 -9.02 14.02 -8.75
C ASN A 54 -10.50 13.97 -9.16
N GLU A 55 -11.33 14.70 -8.42
CA GLU A 55 -12.80 14.60 -8.50
C GLU A 55 -13.23 13.14 -8.25
N ASP A 56 -13.93 12.49 -9.19
CA ASP A 56 -14.35 11.10 -9.06
C ASP A 56 -13.34 10.09 -9.62
N LYS A 57 -12.19 10.58 -10.10
CA LYS A 57 -11.20 9.76 -10.78
C LYS A 57 -10.13 9.27 -9.81
N PHE A 58 -10.06 7.97 -9.61
CA PHE A 58 -9.02 7.35 -8.79
C PHE A 58 -7.69 7.36 -9.54
N MET A 59 -6.62 7.69 -8.81
CA MET A 59 -5.26 7.78 -9.36
C MET A 59 -4.33 6.75 -8.74
N GLY A 60 -4.56 6.40 -7.50
CA GLY A 60 -3.71 5.45 -6.77
C GLY A 60 -4.27 5.15 -5.40
N ILE A 61 -3.72 4.12 -4.77
CA ILE A 61 -4.11 3.69 -3.43
C ILE A 61 -2.89 3.32 -2.60
N ILE A 62 -3.05 3.39 -1.29
CA ILE A 62 -2.09 2.88 -0.32
C ILE A 62 -2.82 2.19 0.82
N VAL A 63 -2.28 1.08 1.28
CA VAL A 63 -2.79 0.36 2.45
C VAL A 63 -1.64 -0.04 3.34
N GLY A 64 -1.71 0.35 4.58
CA GLY A 64 -0.82 -0.12 5.64
C GLY A 64 -1.63 -0.72 6.76
N ARG A 65 -1.00 -1.52 7.58
CA ARG A 65 -1.63 -2.13 8.76
C ARG A 65 -0.66 -2.25 9.91
N ILE A 66 -1.19 -2.20 11.12
CA ILE A 66 -0.40 -2.50 12.31
C ILE A 66 -0.17 -4.00 12.38
N ASN A 67 1.09 -4.40 12.53
CA ASN A 67 1.48 -5.78 12.81
C ASN A 67 2.17 -5.81 14.16
N GLU A 68 1.60 -6.56 15.10
CA GLU A 68 2.11 -6.68 16.46
C GLU A 68 2.48 -8.13 16.75
N THR A 69 3.71 -8.32 17.22
CA THR A 69 4.23 -9.60 17.64
C THR A 69 4.80 -9.49 19.05
N TYR A 70 5.34 -10.58 19.61
CA TYR A 70 6.05 -10.52 20.89
C TYR A 70 7.23 -9.55 20.90
N TYR A 71 7.81 -9.29 19.73
CA TYR A 71 9.08 -8.56 19.63
C TYR A 71 8.89 -7.12 19.20
N GLN A 72 7.81 -6.81 18.48
CA GLN A 72 7.64 -5.49 17.89
C GLN A 72 6.19 -5.20 17.53
N LYS A 73 5.91 -3.92 17.47
CA LYS A 73 4.69 -3.38 16.91
C LYS A 73 5.09 -2.37 15.85
N ILE A 74 4.69 -2.61 14.62
CA ILE A 74 5.09 -1.81 13.46
C ILE A 74 3.89 -1.56 12.55
N ILE A 75 4.04 -0.63 11.62
CA ILE A 75 3.15 -0.49 10.48
C ILE A 75 3.83 -1.16 9.29
N GLU A 76 3.14 -2.10 8.65
CA GLU A 76 3.58 -2.70 7.40
C GLU A 76 2.81 -2.09 6.25
N LEU A 77 3.52 -1.72 5.19
CA LEU A 77 2.89 -1.29 3.95
C LEU A 77 2.53 -2.52 3.13
N ASP A 78 1.24 -2.76 2.93
CA ASP A 78 0.77 -3.92 2.17
C ASP A 78 0.57 -3.63 0.69
N VAL A 79 0.05 -2.44 0.37
CA VAL A 79 -0.26 -2.06 -1.01
C VAL A 79 0.15 -0.61 -1.24
N LEU A 80 0.84 -0.38 -2.35
CA LEU A 80 1.04 0.95 -2.92
C LEU A 80 0.96 0.78 -4.43
N PHE A 81 -0.05 1.37 -5.03
CA PHE A 81 -0.24 1.28 -6.47
C PHE A 81 -0.78 2.59 -7.03
N VAL A 82 -0.12 3.08 -8.07
CA VAL A 82 -0.54 4.26 -8.82
C VAL A 82 -0.82 3.83 -10.24
N LEU A 83 -1.99 4.17 -10.76
CA LEU A 83 -2.35 3.86 -12.15
C LEU A 83 -1.31 4.46 -13.10
N PRO A 84 -0.97 3.75 -14.20
CA PRO A 84 0.10 4.19 -15.11
C PRO A 84 -0.02 5.63 -15.58
N ASP A 85 -1.24 6.08 -15.90
CA ASP A 85 -1.47 7.44 -16.41
C ASP A 85 -1.20 8.54 -15.38
N PHE A 86 -1.10 8.19 -14.11
CA PHE A 86 -0.91 9.16 -13.03
C PHE A 86 0.44 9.03 -12.32
N ARG A 87 1.37 8.32 -12.94
CA ARG A 87 2.73 8.17 -12.41
C ARG A 87 3.57 9.40 -12.70
N LYS A 88 4.65 9.60 -11.90
CA LYS A 88 5.63 10.68 -12.05
C LYS A 88 5.08 12.09 -11.79
N ILE A 89 3.94 12.21 -11.13
CA ILE A 89 3.35 13.51 -10.77
C ILE A 89 3.18 13.67 -9.25
N GLY A 90 3.84 12.81 -8.47
CA GLY A 90 3.86 12.94 -7.00
C GLY A 90 2.77 12.21 -6.24
N VAL A 91 1.94 11.40 -6.90
CA VAL A 91 0.85 10.66 -6.25
C VAL A 91 1.39 9.65 -5.23
N ALA A 92 2.34 8.82 -5.64
CA ALA A 92 2.95 7.82 -4.75
C ALA A 92 3.60 8.48 -3.53
N ARG A 93 4.34 9.57 -3.75
CA ARG A 93 4.97 10.32 -2.66
C ARG A 93 3.93 10.85 -1.67
N ALA A 94 2.83 11.40 -2.15
CA ALA A 94 1.77 11.94 -1.30
C ALA A 94 1.10 10.83 -0.48
N LEU A 95 0.85 9.67 -1.09
CA LEU A 95 0.28 8.51 -0.40
C LEU A 95 1.23 7.99 0.69
N VAL A 96 2.50 7.84 0.38
CA VAL A 96 3.51 7.40 1.36
C VAL A 96 3.64 8.41 2.49
N ASN A 97 3.67 9.70 2.19
CA ASN A 97 3.73 10.75 3.21
C ASN A 97 2.57 10.65 4.20
N LYS A 98 1.38 10.26 3.73
CA LYS A 98 0.22 10.06 4.59
C LYS A 98 0.45 8.96 5.61
N ILE A 99 0.98 7.81 5.18
CA ILE A 99 1.30 6.69 6.07
C ILE A 99 2.47 7.03 6.98
N GLU A 100 3.51 7.70 6.48
CA GLU A 100 4.64 8.14 7.31
C GLU A 100 4.17 9.07 8.43
N SER A 101 3.25 9.97 8.13
CA SER A 101 2.66 10.88 9.11
C SER A 101 1.95 10.12 10.24
N ILE A 102 1.18 9.09 9.88
CA ILE A 102 0.48 8.24 10.85
C ILE A 102 1.49 7.47 11.71
N ALA A 103 2.51 6.90 11.09
CA ALA A 103 3.57 6.16 11.79
C ALA A 103 4.28 7.06 12.81
N LYS A 104 4.61 8.28 12.41
CA LYS A 104 5.26 9.27 13.29
C LYS A 104 4.36 9.65 14.45
N GLU A 105 3.09 9.91 14.20
CA GLU A 105 2.11 10.24 15.25
C GLU A 105 1.98 9.12 16.27
N LYS A 106 1.92 7.87 15.80
CA LYS A 106 1.79 6.68 16.65
C LYS A 106 3.12 6.21 17.24
N LYS A 107 4.25 6.80 16.83
CA LYS A 107 5.61 6.39 17.24
C LYS A 107 5.89 4.92 16.90
N LEU A 108 5.48 4.51 15.73
CA LEU A 108 5.72 3.17 15.19
C LEU A 108 6.65 3.24 13.99
N ASP A 109 7.52 2.24 13.88
CA ASP A 109 8.35 2.08 12.68
C ASP A 109 7.46 1.65 11.51
N LEU A 110 7.87 2.04 10.32
CA LEU A 110 7.20 1.69 9.07
C LEU A 110 8.11 0.77 8.27
N ILE A 111 7.58 -0.39 7.92
CA ILE A 111 8.30 -1.39 7.11
C ILE A 111 7.62 -1.53 5.75
N ILE A 112 8.43 -1.46 4.70
CA ILE A 112 8.01 -1.69 3.33
C ILE A 112 8.52 -3.05 2.90
N LYS A 113 7.63 -3.91 2.41
CA LYS A 113 7.98 -5.26 1.97
C LYS A 113 7.79 -5.42 0.47
N GLY A 114 8.49 -6.39 -0.08
CA GLY A 114 8.24 -6.85 -1.44
C GLY A 114 8.60 -5.87 -2.54
N VAL A 115 9.51 -4.95 -2.26
CA VAL A 115 10.01 -4.05 -3.30
C VAL A 115 11.10 -4.76 -4.10
N GLU A 116 10.81 -5.02 -5.37
CA GLU A 116 11.81 -5.62 -6.27
C GLU A 116 12.93 -4.64 -6.59
N LYS A 117 14.17 -5.13 -6.63
CA LYS A 117 15.33 -4.29 -6.96
C LYS A 117 15.24 -3.71 -8.37
N SER A 118 14.55 -4.38 -9.28
CA SER A 118 14.30 -3.90 -10.64
C SER A 118 13.30 -2.75 -10.71
N ASN A 119 12.53 -2.52 -9.66
CA ASN A 119 11.57 -1.42 -9.60
C ASN A 119 12.28 -0.12 -9.23
N LEU A 120 12.82 0.56 -10.23
CA LEU A 120 13.62 1.77 -10.03
C LEU A 120 12.83 2.94 -9.43
N LEU A 121 11.54 3.05 -9.74
CA LEU A 121 10.69 4.10 -9.19
C LEU A 121 10.51 3.90 -7.68
N ALA A 122 10.26 2.67 -7.25
CA ALA A 122 10.14 2.35 -5.83
C ALA A 122 11.47 2.52 -5.10
N GLN A 123 12.59 2.10 -5.70
CA GLN A 123 13.91 2.32 -5.12
C GLN A 123 14.17 3.80 -4.87
N LYS A 124 13.82 4.65 -5.82
CA LYS A 124 13.94 6.10 -5.69
C LYS A 124 13.02 6.66 -4.60
N LEU A 125 11.78 6.16 -4.54
CA LEU A 125 10.78 6.59 -3.55
C LEU A 125 11.26 6.31 -2.12
N PHE A 126 11.90 5.15 -1.89
CA PHE A 126 12.34 4.70 -0.57
C PHE A 126 13.85 4.85 -0.33
N LYS A 127 14.53 5.70 -1.10
CA LYS A 127 16.00 5.86 -1.03
C LYS A 127 16.53 6.26 0.33
N ASN A 128 15.71 6.93 1.15
CA ASN A 128 16.09 7.37 2.50
C ASN A 128 15.72 6.36 3.59
N TYR A 129 15.14 5.23 3.19
CA TYR A 129 14.79 4.15 4.10
C TYR A 129 16.01 3.24 4.30
N GLU A 130 16.17 2.73 5.52
CA GLU A 130 17.18 1.72 5.79
C GLU A 130 16.78 0.40 5.16
N GLU A 131 17.68 -0.21 4.37
CA GLU A 131 17.43 -1.53 3.81
C GLU A 131 17.71 -2.59 4.87
N ILE A 132 16.67 -3.38 5.20
CA ILE A 132 16.79 -4.53 6.09
C ILE A 132 16.67 -5.79 5.26
N SER A 133 17.72 -6.63 5.30
CA SER A 133 17.75 -7.88 4.56
C SER A 133 17.36 -9.04 5.45
N ARG A 134 16.30 -9.77 5.10
CA ARG A 134 15.91 -11.00 5.78
C ARG A 134 15.54 -12.04 4.74
N THR A 135 16.12 -13.22 4.86
CA THR A 135 15.77 -14.35 4.01
C THR A 135 14.50 -15.02 4.53
N ARG A 136 13.60 -15.33 3.63
CA ARG A 136 12.36 -16.06 3.92
C ARG A 136 12.39 -17.40 3.22
N PHE A 137 11.93 -18.43 3.92
CA PHE A 137 11.87 -19.78 3.39
C PHE A 137 10.42 -20.25 3.30
N LEU A 138 10.05 -20.89 2.21
CA LEU A 138 8.73 -21.45 2.00
C LEU A 138 8.86 -22.93 1.72
N LYS A 139 8.11 -23.74 2.47
CA LYS A 139 7.89 -25.15 2.14
C LYS A 139 6.40 -25.32 1.83
N LYS A 140 6.11 -25.72 0.61
CA LYS A 140 4.71 -26.00 0.23
C LYS A 140 4.24 -27.28 0.89
N ALA A 141 2.97 -27.30 1.26
CA ALA A 141 2.33 -28.46 1.86
C ALA A 141 2.19 -29.61 0.87
#